data_9f8ba54fb9974afeea5e93097b94bfd2
#
_entry.id   9f8ba54fb9974afeea5e93097b94bfd2
#
_cell.length_a   1.000
_cell.length_b   1.000
_cell.length_c   1.000
_cell.angle_alpha   90.00
_cell.angle_beta   90.00
_cell.angle_gamma   90.00
#
_symmetry.space_group_name_H-M   'P 1'
#
loop_
_entity.id
_entity.type
_entity.pdbx_description
1 polymer ?
#
loop_
_entity_poly.entity_id
_entity_poly.type
_entity_poly.pdbx_seq_one_letter_code
_entity_poly.pdbx_strand_id
1 'polypeptide(L)'
;DWGQPGVDLYGHELPAWPAYRFVVPPDWRSGVYVAVLIEGDDPVPRPATVDARQGRALFVVRAPAEAPTAPILYKIPLLTYHAYNVVDGPHYDRKAGAGHWCLYNTPDADDVPCPITPGVSLHRPGGGTGGTPYDIDLNPDPFDPTPRQTFQHWDARFIAWLERAAYRADYCTDVDLHRDGVAQLAPYRLMVSVGHDEYWSDEMRDALDAFVAAGGNAAFFGGNTCWWRVVFHDDVTFSRVQYWHEADRPENTSIGVSFRNGGERDRDDHPTPVGYRVQYDDHWLYRHTGLSNGDQFGAGPDEYLIGYECDGAEFDR
;
A
#
# COMPACT_ATOMS: atom_id res chain seq x y z
N ASP A 1 6.03 -19.12 1.74
CA ASP A 1 7.07 -20.14 1.67
C ASP A 1 8.30 -19.55 0.98
N TRP A 2 9.21 -18.97 1.76
CA TRP A 2 10.45 -18.32 1.29
C TRP A 2 11.45 -19.27 0.64
N GLY A 3 11.15 -20.55 0.58
CA GLY A 3 12.01 -21.59 0.04
C GLY A 3 11.84 -21.87 -1.45
N GLN A 4 10.89 -21.25 -2.12
CA GLN A 4 10.72 -21.40 -3.55
C GLN A 4 11.48 -20.31 -4.29
N PRO A 5 12.28 -20.63 -5.30
CA PRO A 5 12.88 -19.64 -6.14
C PRO A 5 11.75 -18.87 -6.86
N GLY A 6 11.61 -17.60 -6.55
CA GLY A 6 10.80 -16.71 -7.34
C GLY A 6 11.48 -16.39 -8.67
N VAL A 7 10.77 -15.77 -9.55
CA VAL A 7 11.31 -15.25 -10.80
C VAL A 7 11.30 -13.73 -10.72
N ASP A 8 12.41 -13.10 -11.07
CA ASP A 8 12.48 -11.65 -11.16
C ASP A 8 11.73 -11.11 -12.39
N LEU A 9 11.71 -9.78 -12.55
CA LEU A 9 11.05 -9.11 -13.68
C LEU A 9 11.52 -9.58 -15.07
N TYR A 10 12.68 -10.22 -15.15
CA TYR A 10 13.28 -10.69 -16.40
C TYR A 10 13.24 -12.20 -16.55
N GLY A 11 12.53 -12.91 -15.66
CA GLY A 11 12.43 -14.35 -15.69
C GLY A 11 13.63 -15.09 -15.12
N HIS A 12 14.54 -14.38 -14.42
CA HIS A 12 15.65 -15.04 -13.75
C HIS A 12 15.20 -15.68 -12.44
N GLU A 13 15.65 -16.89 -12.19
CA GLU A 13 15.42 -17.53 -10.90
C GLU A 13 16.11 -16.76 -9.77
N LEU A 14 15.35 -16.37 -8.77
CA LEU A 14 15.91 -15.81 -7.54
C LEU A 14 16.58 -16.92 -6.74
N PRO A 15 17.69 -16.62 -6.03
CA PRO A 15 18.35 -17.61 -5.21
C PRO A 15 17.37 -18.19 -4.18
N ALA A 16 17.45 -19.49 -3.96
CA ALA A 16 16.69 -20.14 -2.91
C ALA A 16 17.13 -19.62 -1.53
N TRP A 17 16.22 -19.01 -0.81
CA TRP A 17 16.46 -18.54 0.54
C TRP A 17 16.22 -19.66 1.57
N PRO A 18 16.94 -19.69 2.68
CA PRO A 18 16.61 -20.61 3.77
C PRO A 18 15.17 -20.36 4.25
N ALA A 19 14.38 -21.41 4.30
CA ALA A 19 13.02 -21.32 4.82
C ALA A 19 13.04 -21.48 6.35
N TYR A 20 12.47 -20.50 7.04
CA TYR A 20 12.24 -20.55 8.48
C TYR A 20 10.75 -20.71 8.74
N ARG A 21 10.39 -21.72 9.53
CA ARG A 21 9.00 -21.93 9.91
C ARG A 21 8.73 -21.30 11.27
N PHE A 22 7.78 -20.38 11.30
CA PHE A 22 7.21 -19.86 12.52
C PHE A 22 5.73 -20.23 12.59
N VAL A 23 5.31 -20.80 13.73
CA VAL A 23 3.91 -21.11 13.99
C VAL A 23 3.33 -19.98 14.82
N VAL A 24 2.37 -19.26 14.26
CA VAL A 24 1.69 -18.17 14.97
C VAL A 24 0.98 -18.73 16.20
N PRO A 25 1.27 -18.23 17.41
CA PRO A 25 0.57 -18.65 18.62
C PRO A 25 -0.94 -18.39 18.54
N PRO A 26 -1.78 -19.27 19.07
CA PRO A 26 -3.23 -19.15 18.93
C PRO A 26 -3.85 -17.96 19.68
N ASP A 27 -3.12 -17.35 20.61
CA ASP A 27 -3.51 -16.17 21.37
C ASP A 27 -3.09 -14.84 20.73
N TRP A 28 -2.39 -14.89 19.59
CA TRP A 28 -2.07 -13.67 18.86
C TRP A 28 -3.34 -13.07 18.26
N ARG A 29 -3.46 -11.75 18.43
CA ARG A 29 -4.58 -10.99 17.87
C ARG A 29 -4.36 -10.76 16.37
N SER A 30 -5.45 -10.51 15.66
CA SER A 30 -5.35 -9.95 14.32
C SER A 30 -4.56 -8.64 14.38
N GLY A 31 -3.58 -8.50 13.47
CA GLY A 31 -2.64 -7.39 13.50
C GLY A 31 -1.56 -7.52 12.45
N VAL A 32 -0.80 -6.44 12.31
CA VAL A 32 0.39 -6.40 11.46
C VAL A 32 1.62 -6.58 12.32
N TYR A 33 2.45 -7.52 11.95
CA TYR A 33 3.65 -7.91 12.68
C TYR A 33 4.87 -7.78 11.77
N VAL A 34 5.99 -7.39 12.36
CA VAL A 34 7.28 -7.35 11.68
C VAL A 34 8.24 -8.28 12.41
N ALA A 35 8.61 -9.38 11.76
CA ALA A 35 9.69 -10.22 12.23
C ALA A 35 11.02 -9.50 12.01
N VAL A 36 11.83 -9.41 13.05
CA VAL A 36 13.19 -8.89 12.96
C VAL A 36 14.15 -10.06 13.03
N LEU A 37 14.88 -10.28 11.97
CA LEU A 37 15.91 -11.32 11.86
C LEU A 37 17.26 -10.70 12.20
N ILE A 38 17.92 -11.21 13.22
CA ILE A 38 19.19 -10.67 13.71
C ILE A 38 20.28 -11.72 13.49
N GLU A 39 21.36 -11.33 12.81
CA GLU A 39 22.53 -12.18 12.66
C GLU A 39 23.38 -12.16 13.94
N GLY A 40 23.67 -13.32 14.50
CA GLY A 40 24.52 -13.51 15.68
C GLY A 40 23.74 -13.74 16.98
N ASP A 41 24.46 -13.69 18.09
CA ASP A 41 23.94 -14.03 19.44
C ASP A 41 23.40 -12.83 20.23
N ASP A 42 23.23 -11.66 19.59
CA ASP A 42 22.72 -10.44 20.28
C ASP A 42 21.18 -10.43 20.26
N PRO A 43 20.54 -10.69 21.42
CA PRO A 43 19.08 -10.82 21.46
C PRO A 43 18.34 -9.47 21.47
N VAL A 44 19.04 -8.35 21.41
CA VAL A 44 18.42 -7.02 21.54
C VAL A 44 18.23 -6.39 20.14
N PRO A 45 16.98 -6.18 19.70
CA PRO A 45 16.72 -5.40 18.49
C PRO A 45 17.27 -3.99 18.69
N ARG A 46 18.24 -3.61 17.89
CA ARG A 46 18.69 -2.22 17.83
C ARG A 46 17.67 -1.39 17.06
N PRO A 47 17.44 -0.11 17.44
CA PRO A 47 16.62 0.78 16.64
C PRO A 47 17.15 0.80 15.21
N ALA A 48 16.27 1.09 14.25
CA ALA A 48 16.45 0.98 12.80
C ALA A 48 17.53 1.84 12.16
N THR A 49 18.64 2.07 12.81
CA THR A 49 19.87 2.45 12.11
C THR A 49 20.29 1.25 11.28
N VAL A 50 20.50 1.48 9.99
CA VAL A 50 20.88 0.50 8.98
C VAL A 50 22.05 -0.35 9.49
N ASP A 51 21.76 -1.36 10.31
CA ASP A 51 22.71 -2.40 10.64
C ASP A 51 22.52 -3.50 9.57
N ALA A 52 23.51 -3.69 8.73
CA ALA A 52 23.53 -4.69 7.66
C ALA A 52 23.30 -6.14 8.15
N ARG A 53 23.17 -6.35 9.46
CA ARG A 53 22.91 -7.64 10.11
C ARG A 53 21.48 -7.86 10.55
N GLN A 54 20.53 -6.99 10.13
CA GLN A 54 19.12 -7.14 10.46
C GLN A 54 18.29 -7.27 9.18
N GLY A 55 17.54 -8.35 9.10
CA GLY A 55 16.45 -8.52 8.13
C GLY A 55 15.09 -8.25 8.76
N ARG A 56 14.13 -7.84 7.97
CA ARG A 56 12.75 -7.64 8.41
C ARG A 56 11.79 -8.32 7.47
N ALA A 57 10.74 -8.94 8.02
CA ALA A 57 9.64 -9.50 7.25
C ALA A 57 8.32 -9.07 7.87
N LEU A 58 7.48 -8.42 7.08
CA LEU A 58 6.13 -8.06 7.46
C LEU A 58 5.20 -9.24 7.20
N PHE A 59 4.31 -9.50 8.15
CA PHE A 59 3.22 -10.44 7.96
C PHE A 59 1.97 -10.00 8.71
N VAL A 60 0.82 -10.45 8.25
CA VAL A 60 -0.47 -10.13 8.84
C VAL A 60 -1.04 -11.37 9.50
N VAL A 61 -1.43 -11.25 10.77
CA VAL A 61 -2.25 -12.24 11.44
C VAL A 61 -3.71 -11.86 11.23
N ARG A 62 -4.46 -12.68 10.50
CA ARG A 62 -5.87 -12.44 10.24
C ARG A 62 -6.75 -12.97 11.37
N ALA A 63 -7.90 -12.35 11.57
CA ALA A 63 -8.95 -12.96 12.35
C ALA A 63 -9.54 -14.17 11.58
N PRO A 64 -10.02 -15.21 12.27
CA PRO A 64 -10.78 -16.27 11.62
C PRO A 64 -12.02 -15.69 10.92
N ALA A 65 -12.30 -16.15 9.71
CA ALA A 65 -13.42 -15.63 8.90
C ALA A 65 -14.78 -15.78 9.61
N GLU A 66 -14.95 -16.85 10.37
CA GLU A 66 -16.18 -17.15 11.12
C GLU A 66 -16.27 -16.43 12.46
N ALA A 67 -15.18 -15.78 12.91
CA ALA A 67 -15.09 -15.12 14.21
C ALA A 67 -14.30 -13.80 14.11
N PRO A 68 -14.80 -12.78 13.41
CA PRO A 68 -14.17 -11.47 13.37
C PRO A 68 -14.13 -10.90 14.80
N THR A 69 -13.04 -10.22 15.12
CA THR A 69 -12.84 -9.68 16.49
C THR A 69 -13.16 -8.19 16.57
N ALA A 70 -13.40 -7.55 15.42
CA ALA A 70 -13.64 -6.12 15.29
C ALA A 70 -14.68 -5.80 14.18
N PRO A 71 -15.32 -4.62 14.20
CA PRO A 71 -16.23 -4.19 13.14
C PRO A 71 -15.50 -3.60 11.92
N ILE A 72 -14.22 -3.33 12.01
CA ILE A 72 -13.38 -2.71 10.98
C ILE A 72 -12.42 -3.76 10.44
N LEU A 73 -12.29 -3.84 9.12
CA LEU A 73 -11.21 -4.56 8.46
C LEU A 73 -10.23 -3.54 7.86
N TYR A 74 -8.99 -3.60 8.28
CA TYR A 74 -7.90 -2.79 7.75
C TYR A 74 -7.13 -3.60 6.69
N LYS A 75 -7.12 -3.10 5.46
CA LYS A 75 -6.41 -3.71 4.34
C LYS A 75 -5.02 -3.09 4.18
N ILE A 76 -3.99 -3.92 4.23
CA ILE A 76 -2.60 -3.53 3.98
C ILE A 76 -2.32 -3.61 2.48
N PRO A 77 -1.81 -2.54 1.84
CA PRO A 77 -1.55 -2.49 0.40
C PRO A 77 -0.22 -3.19 0.03
N LEU A 78 -0.15 -4.49 0.26
CA LEU A 78 1.05 -5.30 0.10
C LEU A 78 1.54 -5.31 -1.36
N LEU A 79 0.62 -5.29 -2.33
CA LEU A 79 0.95 -5.24 -3.75
C LEU A 79 1.71 -3.95 -4.09
N THR A 80 1.26 -2.81 -3.55
CA THR A 80 1.94 -1.52 -3.73
C THR A 80 3.35 -1.57 -3.13
N TYR A 81 3.49 -2.11 -1.91
CA TYR A 81 4.82 -2.26 -1.30
C TYR A 81 5.75 -3.14 -2.12
N HIS A 82 5.24 -4.21 -2.70
CA HIS A 82 6.02 -5.06 -3.59
C HIS A 82 6.29 -4.41 -4.95
N ALA A 83 5.36 -3.62 -5.47
CA ALA A 83 5.54 -2.89 -6.71
C ALA A 83 6.70 -1.89 -6.64
N TYR A 84 6.84 -1.22 -5.50
CA TYR A 84 7.93 -0.26 -5.25
C TYR A 84 9.17 -0.87 -4.63
N ASN A 85 9.16 -2.15 -4.31
CA ASN A 85 10.31 -2.84 -3.76
C ASN A 85 11.34 -3.10 -4.86
N VAL A 86 12.26 -2.16 -5.03
CA VAL A 86 13.36 -2.26 -6.00
C VAL A 86 14.40 -3.25 -5.49
N VAL A 87 14.71 -4.25 -6.30
CA VAL A 87 15.79 -5.18 -6.02
C VAL A 87 16.94 -4.86 -6.95
N ASP A 88 18.12 -4.65 -6.37
CA ASP A 88 19.35 -4.51 -7.14
C ASP A 88 19.67 -5.82 -7.86
N GLY A 89 19.46 -5.85 -9.16
CA GLY A 89 19.85 -6.97 -10.00
C GLY A 89 21.35 -6.95 -10.33
N PRO A 90 21.90 -8.06 -10.85
CA PRO A 90 23.31 -8.15 -11.20
C PRO A 90 23.76 -7.16 -12.30
N HIS A 91 22.81 -6.50 -12.95
CA HIS A 91 23.06 -5.50 -14.00
C HIS A 91 22.69 -4.08 -13.58
N TYR A 92 22.48 -3.86 -12.28
CA TYR A 92 22.13 -2.55 -11.77
C TYR A 92 23.28 -1.55 -11.95
N ASP A 93 23.10 -0.57 -12.81
CA ASP A 93 23.96 0.61 -12.90
C ASP A 93 23.22 1.82 -12.34
N ARG A 94 23.53 2.15 -11.09
CA ARG A 94 22.96 3.30 -10.39
C ARG A 94 23.15 4.64 -11.13
N LYS A 95 24.21 4.77 -11.92
CA LYS A 95 24.50 6.00 -12.69
C LYS A 95 23.69 6.10 -13.98
N ALA A 96 23.39 4.98 -14.59
CA ALA A 96 22.60 4.92 -15.81
C ALA A 96 21.10 4.81 -15.58
N GLY A 97 20.67 4.62 -14.30
CA GLY A 97 19.26 4.32 -14.00
C GLY A 97 18.78 2.98 -14.55
N ALA A 98 19.69 2.17 -15.07
CA ALA A 98 19.36 0.89 -15.68
C ALA A 98 19.40 -0.23 -14.64
N GLY A 99 18.47 -1.18 -14.71
CA GLY A 99 18.44 -2.36 -13.86
C GLY A 99 17.57 -2.24 -12.61
N HIS A 100 16.74 -1.23 -12.48
CA HIS A 100 15.73 -1.14 -11.44
C HIS A 100 14.61 -2.13 -11.72
N TRP A 101 14.37 -3.02 -10.78
CA TRP A 101 13.43 -4.10 -10.96
C TRP A 101 12.26 -3.96 -10.00
N CYS A 102 11.42 -2.99 -10.27
CA CYS A 102 10.14 -2.85 -9.61
C CYS A 102 9.04 -2.69 -10.67
N LEU A 103 7.82 -2.85 -10.23
CA LEU A 103 6.68 -2.76 -11.14
C LEU A 103 6.44 -1.34 -11.63
N TYR A 104 6.84 -0.36 -10.84
CA TYR A 104 6.71 1.06 -11.15
C TYR A 104 7.75 1.55 -12.18
N ASN A 105 9.00 1.20 -11.97
CA ASN A 105 10.12 1.65 -12.81
C ASN A 105 10.43 0.69 -13.98
N THR A 106 9.42 0.05 -14.52
CA THR A 106 9.62 -0.59 -15.82
C THR A 106 9.90 0.50 -16.84
N PRO A 107 10.97 0.37 -17.65
CA PRO A 107 11.21 1.31 -18.70
C PRO A 107 9.93 1.47 -19.52
N ASP A 108 9.40 2.68 -19.56
CA ASP A 108 8.34 2.99 -20.48
C ASP A 108 8.80 2.60 -21.89
N ALA A 109 7.89 2.12 -22.69
CA ALA A 109 8.14 1.45 -23.94
C ALA A 109 8.95 2.25 -24.97
N ASP A 110 9.31 3.48 -24.67
CA ASP A 110 10.02 4.38 -25.57
C ASP A 110 11.54 4.19 -25.59
N ASP A 111 12.14 3.62 -24.53
CA ASP A 111 13.60 3.55 -24.44
C ASP A 111 14.22 2.15 -24.44
N VAL A 112 13.49 1.11 -24.03
CA VAL A 112 13.95 -0.28 -24.13
C VAL A 112 12.75 -1.18 -24.39
N PRO A 113 12.73 -2.00 -25.44
CA PRO A 113 11.66 -2.95 -25.62
C PRO A 113 11.68 -3.95 -24.48
N CYS A 114 10.81 -3.76 -23.50
CA CYS A 114 10.52 -4.78 -22.52
C CYS A 114 9.50 -5.74 -23.14
N PRO A 115 9.92 -6.92 -23.67
CA PRO A 115 9.04 -7.79 -24.43
C PRO A 115 8.02 -8.53 -23.59
N ILE A 116 8.05 -8.36 -22.27
CA ILE A 116 7.20 -9.08 -21.34
C ILE A 116 6.66 -8.07 -20.34
N THR A 117 5.36 -8.09 -20.07
CA THR A 117 4.78 -7.38 -18.94
C THR A 117 5.49 -7.84 -17.69
N PRO A 118 6.28 -6.99 -17.06
CA PRO A 118 7.12 -7.47 -15.97
C PRO A 118 6.26 -7.86 -14.78
N GLY A 119 6.45 -9.08 -14.29
CA GLY A 119 5.85 -9.58 -13.06
C GLY A 119 6.76 -9.31 -11.86
N VAL A 120 6.17 -9.09 -10.73
CA VAL A 120 6.87 -9.09 -9.44
C VAL A 120 6.36 -10.24 -8.59
N SER A 121 7.26 -10.80 -7.78
CA SER A 121 6.94 -11.88 -6.87
C SER A 121 6.84 -11.37 -5.44
N LEU A 122 5.87 -11.88 -4.68
CA LEU A 122 5.78 -11.67 -3.24
C LEU A 122 6.97 -12.29 -2.47
N HIS A 123 7.75 -13.15 -3.12
CA HIS A 123 8.96 -13.75 -2.55
C HIS A 123 10.22 -12.87 -2.69
N ARG A 124 10.06 -11.62 -3.09
CA ARG A 124 11.20 -10.71 -3.26
C ARG A 124 11.83 -10.33 -1.92
N PRO A 125 13.14 -10.03 -1.89
CA PRO A 125 13.79 -9.46 -0.73
C PRO A 125 13.08 -8.17 -0.23
N GLY A 126 13.21 -7.87 1.07
CA GLY A 126 12.56 -6.70 1.68
C GLY A 126 11.32 -7.05 2.50
N GLY A 127 10.85 -8.30 2.45
CA GLY A 127 9.86 -8.83 3.39
C GLY A 127 8.51 -8.12 3.37
N GLY A 128 8.12 -7.49 2.25
CA GLY A 128 6.82 -6.82 2.12
C GLY A 128 6.71 -5.49 2.88
N THR A 129 7.78 -4.98 3.46
CA THR A 129 7.76 -3.67 4.14
C THR A 129 7.80 -2.50 3.17
N GLY A 130 8.06 -2.76 1.89
CA GLY A 130 8.14 -1.76 0.83
C GLY A 130 9.42 -0.93 0.85
N GLY A 131 9.52 -0.08 -0.15
CA GLY A 131 10.55 0.94 -0.27
C GLY A 131 11.95 0.42 -0.55
N THR A 132 12.76 1.34 -1.01
CA THR A 132 14.19 1.16 -1.14
C THR A 132 14.90 2.42 -0.68
N PRO A 133 16.21 2.36 -0.43
CA PRO A 133 17.01 3.58 -0.24
C PRO A 133 16.87 4.59 -1.39
N TYR A 134 16.43 4.14 -2.55
CA TYR A 134 16.23 4.95 -3.75
C TYR A 134 15.04 5.92 -3.63
N ASP A 135 13.94 5.51 -2.97
CA ASP A 135 12.80 6.40 -2.74
C ASP A 135 13.14 7.59 -1.84
N ILE A 136 14.12 7.43 -0.96
CA ILE A 136 14.59 8.54 -0.09
C ILE A 136 15.20 9.65 -0.92
N ASP A 137 15.95 9.29 -1.97
CA ASP A 137 16.67 10.27 -2.79
C ASP A 137 15.77 10.93 -3.86
N LEU A 138 14.73 10.23 -4.33
CA LEU A 138 13.88 10.69 -5.44
C LEU A 138 12.63 11.43 -5.00
N ASN A 139 12.06 11.07 -3.86
CA ASN A 139 10.81 11.63 -3.34
C ASN A 139 10.91 11.93 -1.85
N PRO A 140 11.81 12.84 -1.44
CA PRO A 140 11.90 13.19 -0.03
C PRO A 140 10.58 13.81 0.43
N ASP A 141 10.01 13.29 1.50
CA ASP A 141 8.96 14.00 2.22
C ASP A 141 9.63 14.98 3.18
N PRO A 142 9.44 16.29 3.01
CA PRO A 142 10.09 17.29 3.85
C PRO A 142 9.58 17.29 5.30
N PHE A 143 8.43 16.66 5.53
CA PHE A 143 7.80 16.57 6.85
C PHE A 143 8.07 15.22 7.52
N ASP A 144 8.51 14.22 6.75
CA ASP A 144 8.73 12.87 7.21
C ASP A 144 9.93 12.21 6.54
N PRO A 145 11.02 11.99 7.27
CA PRO A 145 12.25 11.42 6.72
C PRO A 145 12.18 9.89 6.51
N THR A 146 11.07 9.25 6.84
CA THR A 146 10.92 7.82 6.56
C THR A 146 10.73 7.58 5.06
N PRO A 147 11.26 6.47 4.51
CA PRO A 147 11.09 6.17 3.10
C PRO A 147 9.60 6.08 2.75
N ARG A 148 9.20 6.79 1.71
CA ARG A 148 7.86 6.63 1.12
C ARG A 148 7.69 5.20 0.61
N GLN A 149 6.49 4.85 0.24
CA GLN A 149 6.14 3.53 -0.27
C GLN A 149 6.50 2.39 0.71
N THR A 150 6.50 2.70 2.00
CA THR A 150 6.78 1.74 3.06
C THR A 150 5.64 1.65 4.07
N PHE A 151 5.49 0.48 4.66
CA PHE A 151 4.60 0.26 5.80
C PHE A 151 4.86 1.27 6.94
N GLN A 152 6.12 1.57 7.20
CA GLN A 152 6.51 2.51 8.27
C GLN A 152 5.99 3.92 8.00
N HIS A 153 6.04 4.37 6.75
CA HIS A 153 5.64 5.73 6.37
C HIS A 153 4.12 5.91 6.45
N TRP A 154 3.35 4.96 5.94
CA TRP A 154 1.90 5.07 5.82
C TRP A 154 1.13 4.37 6.94
N ASP A 155 1.09 3.05 6.90
CA ASP A 155 0.16 2.27 7.71
C ASP A 155 0.50 2.27 9.20
N ALA A 156 1.79 2.16 9.56
CA ALA A 156 2.20 2.03 10.96
C ALA A 156 1.73 3.19 11.83
N ARG A 157 1.71 4.40 11.27
CA ARG A 157 1.26 5.61 11.99
C ARG A 157 -0.24 5.62 12.18
N PHE A 158 -0.98 5.27 11.13
CA PHE A 158 -2.43 5.21 11.21
C PHE A 158 -2.90 4.09 12.14
N ILE A 159 -2.27 2.93 12.09
CA ILE A 159 -2.53 1.81 13.01
C ILE A 159 -2.27 2.24 14.46
N ALA A 160 -1.14 2.89 14.72
CA ALA A 160 -0.83 3.40 16.06
C ALA A 160 -1.84 4.46 16.52
N TRP A 161 -2.39 5.26 15.61
CA TRP A 161 -3.47 6.19 15.93
C TRP A 161 -4.78 5.44 16.26
N LEU A 162 -5.18 4.46 15.45
CA LEU A 162 -6.37 3.63 15.72
C LEU A 162 -6.31 3.02 17.12
N GLU A 163 -5.17 2.45 17.48
CA GLU A 163 -4.97 1.84 18.80
C GLU A 163 -5.08 2.86 19.95
N ARG A 164 -4.41 4.02 19.79
CA ARG A 164 -4.52 5.11 20.79
C ARG A 164 -5.93 5.66 20.92
N ALA A 165 -6.67 5.71 19.82
CA ALA A 165 -8.07 6.16 19.79
C ALA A 165 -9.05 5.06 20.20
N ALA A 166 -8.55 3.88 20.60
CA ALA A 166 -9.33 2.71 21.03
C ALA A 166 -10.27 2.16 19.95
N TYR A 167 -10.01 2.40 18.68
CA TYR A 167 -10.67 1.70 17.57
C TYR A 167 -10.10 0.30 17.42
N ARG A 168 -11.01 -0.66 17.30
CA ARG A 168 -10.62 -2.05 17.07
C ARG A 168 -10.76 -2.38 15.60
N ALA A 169 -9.70 -2.95 15.02
CA ALA A 169 -9.67 -3.44 13.66
C ALA A 169 -9.10 -4.85 13.61
N ASP A 170 -9.60 -5.65 12.69
CA ASP A 170 -8.92 -6.83 12.19
C ASP A 170 -8.17 -6.46 10.91
N TYR A 171 -7.20 -7.27 10.52
CA TYR A 171 -6.28 -6.94 9.44
C TYR A 171 -6.29 -8.01 8.36
N CYS A 172 -6.13 -7.60 7.11
CA CYS A 172 -5.85 -8.46 5.96
C CYS A 172 -4.88 -7.76 5.00
N THR A 173 -4.44 -8.46 3.98
CA THR A 173 -3.71 -7.91 2.86
C THR A 173 -4.59 -7.84 1.62
N ASP A 174 -4.18 -7.08 0.61
CA ASP A 174 -4.81 -7.10 -0.71
C ASP A 174 -4.72 -8.48 -1.39
N VAL A 175 -3.65 -9.25 -1.11
CA VAL A 175 -3.56 -10.65 -1.56
C VAL A 175 -4.67 -11.52 -0.95
N ASP A 176 -4.99 -11.30 0.33
CA ASP A 176 -6.12 -11.98 0.97
C ASP A 176 -7.45 -11.57 0.33
N LEU A 177 -7.62 -10.26 0.07
CA LEU A 177 -8.82 -9.75 -0.58
C LEU A 177 -8.97 -10.28 -2.01
N HIS A 178 -7.87 -10.35 -2.77
CA HIS A 178 -7.86 -10.97 -4.10
C HIS A 178 -8.33 -12.42 -4.05
N ARG A 179 -7.78 -13.21 -3.13
CA ARG A 179 -8.06 -14.66 -3.04
C ARG A 179 -9.44 -14.99 -2.50
N ASP A 180 -9.82 -14.33 -1.40
CA ASP A 180 -11.02 -14.69 -0.62
C ASP A 180 -12.24 -13.84 -1.04
N GLY A 181 -12.03 -12.78 -1.83
CA GLY A 181 -13.10 -11.97 -2.41
C GLY A 181 -14.00 -11.31 -1.36
N VAL A 182 -15.29 -11.18 -1.68
CA VAL A 182 -16.27 -10.56 -0.79
C VAL A 182 -16.42 -11.31 0.54
N ALA A 183 -16.09 -12.58 0.62
CA ALA A 183 -16.14 -13.35 1.86
C ALA A 183 -15.21 -12.79 2.93
N GLN A 184 -14.07 -12.20 2.50
CA GLN A 184 -13.15 -11.50 3.41
C GLN A 184 -13.77 -10.25 4.03
N LEU A 185 -14.63 -9.54 3.29
CA LEU A 185 -15.24 -8.27 3.72
C LEU A 185 -16.58 -8.46 4.46
N ALA A 186 -17.33 -9.47 4.09
CA ALA A 186 -18.73 -9.68 4.52
C ALA A 186 -18.95 -9.63 6.06
N PRO A 187 -18.05 -10.09 6.92
CA PRO A 187 -18.24 -10.02 8.38
C PRO A 187 -18.10 -8.62 8.97
N TYR A 188 -17.58 -7.66 8.20
CA TYR A 188 -17.22 -6.33 8.69
C TYR A 188 -18.25 -5.26 8.29
N ARG A 189 -18.19 -4.12 8.95
CA ARG A 189 -19.01 -2.95 8.63
C ARG A 189 -18.27 -1.90 7.82
N LEU A 190 -16.96 -1.88 7.95
CA LEU A 190 -16.10 -0.88 7.33
C LEU A 190 -14.79 -1.56 6.88
N MET A 191 -14.43 -1.37 5.63
CA MET A 191 -13.08 -1.59 5.13
C MET A 191 -12.32 -0.27 5.17
N VAL A 192 -11.07 -0.31 5.65
CA VAL A 192 -10.16 0.84 5.66
C VAL A 192 -8.93 0.52 4.83
N SER A 193 -8.54 1.44 3.95
CA SER A 193 -7.28 1.45 3.22
C SER A 193 -6.59 2.79 3.44
N VAL A 194 -5.28 2.77 3.68
CA VAL A 194 -4.50 3.96 4.06
C VAL A 194 -3.23 4.06 3.23
N GLY A 195 -2.79 5.28 3.02
CA GLY A 195 -1.54 5.57 2.31
C GLY A 195 -1.62 5.26 0.83
N HIS A 196 -0.55 4.72 0.27
CA HIS A 196 -0.44 4.46 -1.16
C HIS A 196 -0.99 3.07 -1.50
N ASP A 197 -2.17 3.03 -2.11
CA ASP A 197 -2.89 1.81 -2.42
C ASP A 197 -3.26 1.75 -3.91
N GLU A 198 -2.24 1.63 -4.73
CA GLU A 198 -2.26 1.94 -6.16
C GLU A 198 -2.62 0.72 -7.03
N TYR A 199 -2.28 -0.51 -6.59
CA TYR A 199 -2.32 -1.74 -7.39
C TYR A 199 -3.48 -2.64 -6.98
N TRP A 200 -4.47 -2.79 -7.87
CA TRP A 200 -5.68 -3.56 -7.59
C TRP A 200 -5.97 -4.59 -8.67
N SER A 201 -6.38 -5.79 -8.28
CA SER A 201 -6.90 -6.79 -9.22
C SER A 201 -8.41 -6.64 -9.44
N ASP A 202 -8.93 -7.34 -10.46
CA ASP A 202 -10.37 -7.39 -10.73
C ASP A 202 -11.13 -7.99 -9.54
N GLU A 203 -10.62 -9.05 -8.96
CA GLU A 203 -11.22 -9.75 -7.81
C GLU A 203 -11.32 -8.85 -6.58
N MET A 204 -10.32 -8.03 -6.32
CA MET A 204 -10.35 -7.05 -5.22
C MET A 204 -11.44 -6.00 -5.45
N ARG A 205 -11.58 -5.50 -6.66
CA ARG A 205 -12.62 -4.53 -7.01
C ARG A 205 -14.02 -5.14 -6.97
N ASP A 206 -14.18 -6.37 -7.47
CA ASP A 206 -15.44 -7.09 -7.40
C ASP A 206 -15.87 -7.32 -5.95
N ALA A 207 -14.92 -7.65 -5.09
CA ALA A 207 -15.15 -7.80 -3.66
C ALA A 207 -15.61 -6.50 -3.01
N LEU A 208 -14.94 -5.38 -3.32
CA LEU A 208 -15.31 -4.05 -2.81
C LEU A 208 -16.71 -3.64 -3.28
N ASP A 209 -16.99 -3.74 -4.57
CA ASP A 209 -18.27 -3.34 -5.14
C ASP A 209 -19.42 -4.20 -4.58
N ALA A 210 -19.23 -5.51 -4.45
CA ALA A 210 -20.21 -6.40 -3.84
C ALA A 210 -20.44 -6.08 -2.36
N PHE A 211 -19.38 -5.75 -1.62
CA PHE A 211 -19.47 -5.38 -0.22
C PHE A 211 -20.25 -4.08 -0.02
N VAL A 212 -19.95 -3.05 -0.80
CA VAL A 212 -20.68 -1.76 -0.74
C VAL A 212 -22.13 -1.93 -1.18
N ALA A 213 -22.38 -2.69 -2.24
CA ALA A 213 -23.74 -3.00 -2.69
C ALA A 213 -24.58 -3.75 -1.62
N ALA A 214 -23.93 -4.54 -0.76
CA ALA A 214 -24.55 -5.21 0.37
C ALA A 214 -24.75 -4.29 1.61
N GLY A 215 -24.37 -3.02 1.54
CA GLY A 215 -24.50 -2.03 2.64
C GLY A 215 -23.24 -1.90 3.51
N GLY A 216 -22.12 -2.46 3.09
CA GLY A 216 -20.81 -2.21 3.70
C GLY A 216 -20.31 -0.80 3.40
N ASN A 217 -19.31 -0.36 4.15
CA ASN A 217 -18.67 0.94 3.98
C ASN A 217 -17.19 0.78 3.68
N ALA A 218 -16.64 1.69 2.88
CA ALA A 218 -15.21 1.77 2.64
C ALA A 218 -14.70 3.18 2.93
N ALA A 219 -13.49 3.29 3.51
CA ALA A 219 -12.83 4.54 3.75
C ALA A 219 -11.40 4.45 3.22
N PHE A 220 -11.05 5.38 2.35
CA PHE A 220 -9.73 5.51 1.74
C PHE A 220 -9.07 6.77 2.27
N PHE A 221 -7.90 6.60 2.89
CA PHE A 221 -7.08 7.67 3.43
C PHE A 221 -5.76 7.73 2.67
N GLY A 222 -5.83 8.05 1.40
CA GLY A 222 -4.69 8.09 0.50
C GLY A 222 -5.01 8.79 -0.81
N GLY A 223 -4.01 8.96 -1.65
CA GLY A 223 -4.12 9.43 -3.02
C GLY A 223 -3.58 8.39 -3.99
N ASN A 224 -3.92 8.56 -5.26
CA ASN A 224 -3.57 7.64 -6.35
C ASN A 224 -4.06 6.20 -6.07
N THR A 225 -5.28 6.12 -5.50
CA THR A 225 -5.86 4.85 -5.08
C THR A 225 -6.43 4.09 -6.26
N CYS A 226 -6.17 2.77 -6.32
CA CYS A 226 -6.70 1.89 -7.36
C CYS A 226 -6.35 2.37 -8.80
N TRP A 227 -5.12 2.82 -9.01
CA TRP A 227 -4.67 3.39 -10.27
C TRP A 227 -4.30 2.32 -11.31
N TRP A 228 -3.53 1.30 -10.88
CA TRP A 228 -3.06 0.23 -11.73
C TRP A 228 -3.88 -1.04 -11.60
N ARG A 229 -4.34 -1.55 -12.73
CA ARG A 229 -4.89 -2.90 -12.82
C ARG A 229 -3.76 -3.92 -12.86
N VAL A 230 -3.84 -4.91 -11.97
CA VAL A 230 -2.90 -6.03 -11.92
C VAL A 230 -3.59 -7.36 -12.17
N VAL A 231 -2.82 -8.32 -12.65
CA VAL A 231 -3.25 -9.70 -12.87
C VAL A 231 -2.27 -10.62 -12.17
N PHE A 232 -2.79 -11.56 -11.38
CA PHE A 232 -2.00 -12.62 -10.80
C PHE A 232 -1.80 -13.74 -11.81
N HIS A 233 -0.57 -14.24 -11.92
CA HIS A 233 -0.21 -15.38 -12.76
C HIS A 233 -0.25 -16.68 -11.97
N ASP A 234 -0.02 -16.58 -10.67
CA ASP A 234 -0.09 -17.64 -9.68
C ASP A 234 -0.35 -17.01 -8.29
N ASP A 235 -0.26 -17.77 -7.22
CA ASP A 235 -0.54 -17.31 -5.85
C ASP A 235 0.42 -16.20 -5.35
N VAL A 236 1.54 -15.97 -6.04
CA VAL A 236 2.62 -15.10 -5.54
C VAL A 236 3.19 -14.14 -6.58
N THR A 237 2.86 -14.31 -7.87
CA THR A 237 3.41 -13.49 -8.96
C THR A 237 2.31 -12.69 -9.63
N PHE A 238 2.51 -11.40 -9.77
CA PHE A 238 1.55 -10.51 -10.41
C PHE A 238 2.24 -9.51 -11.34
N SER A 239 1.48 -9.03 -12.33
CA SER A 239 1.92 -8.02 -13.30
C SER A 239 0.96 -6.86 -13.38
N ARG A 240 1.50 -5.69 -13.68
CA ARG A 240 0.74 -4.51 -14.10
C ARG A 240 0.24 -4.69 -15.53
N VAL A 241 -1.03 -4.40 -15.79
CA VAL A 241 -1.65 -4.58 -17.11
C VAL A 241 -1.96 -3.25 -17.78
N GLN A 242 -2.71 -2.38 -17.11
CA GLN A 242 -3.16 -1.09 -17.63
C GLN A 242 -3.62 -0.18 -16.49
N TYR A 243 -3.88 1.07 -16.80
CA TYR A 243 -4.58 1.96 -15.88
C TYR A 243 -6.06 1.59 -15.78
N TRP A 244 -6.64 1.70 -14.58
CA TRP A 244 -8.06 1.44 -14.40
C TRP A 244 -8.94 2.44 -15.14
N HIS A 245 -8.55 3.72 -15.25
CA HIS A 245 -9.32 4.71 -16.01
C HIS A 245 -9.36 4.43 -17.51
N GLU A 246 -8.49 3.60 -18.04
CA GLU A 246 -8.49 3.13 -19.44
C GLU A 246 -9.28 1.86 -19.65
N ALA A 247 -9.67 1.20 -18.56
CA ALA A 247 -10.51 0.01 -18.59
C ALA A 247 -11.99 0.40 -18.79
N ASP A 248 -12.81 -0.58 -19.21
CA ASP A 248 -14.27 -0.40 -19.29
C ASP A 248 -14.93 -0.07 -17.94
N ARG A 249 -14.17 -0.19 -16.86
CA ARG A 249 -14.58 0.01 -15.47
C ARG A 249 -13.55 0.88 -14.76
N PRO A 250 -13.59 2.21 -14.94
CA PRO A 250 -12.66 3.14 -14.32
C PRO A 250 -12.74 3.08 -12.78
N GLU A 251 -11.65 3.45 -12.09
CA GLU A 251 -11.54 3.35 -10.63
C GLU A 251 -12.60 4.18 -9.88
N ASN A 252 -12.96 5.35 -10.40
CA ASN A 252 -13.96 6.22 -9.79
C ASN A 252 -15.34 5.60 -9.67
N THR A 253 -15.66 4.55 -10.45
CA THR A 253 -16.91 3.83 -10.32
C THR A 253 -17.01 3.01 -9.01
N SER A 254 -15.88 2.68 -8.40
CA SER A 254 -15.82 1.95 -7.13
C SER A 254 -15.45 2.86 -5.95
N ILE A 255 -14.47 3.75 -6.13
CA ILE A 255 -13.96 4.59 -5.02
C ILE A 255 -14.49 6.03 -5.05
N GLY A 256 -15.21 6.44 -6.10
CA GLY A 256 -15.85 7.75 -6.21
C GLY A 256 -14.94 8.89 -6.66
N VAL A 257 -13.63 8.67 -6.71
CA VAL A 257 -12.60 9.64 -7.10
C VAL A 257 -11.58 8.99 -8.02
N SER A 258 -10.75 9.81 -8.70
CA SER A 258 -9.68 9.35 -9.57
C SER A 258 -8.47 10.28 -9.46
N PHE A 259 -7.28 9.73 -9.48
CA PHE A 259 -6.04 10.50 -9.57
C PHE A 259 -6.02 11.39 -10.82
N ARG A 260 -6.64 10.95 -11.90
CA ARG A 260 -6.78 11.74 -13.13
C ARG A 260 -7.47 13.09 -12.93
N ASN A 261 -8.39 13.17 -11.98
CA ASN A 261 -9.15 14.38 -11.65
C ASN A 261 -8.53 15.19 -10.50
N GLY A 262 -7.57 14.61 -9.81
CA GLY A 262 -6.80 15.24 -8.76
C GLY A 262 -5.44 15.70 -9.25
N GLY A 263 -4.48 14.85 -9.13
CA GLY A 263 -3.16 15.03 -9.67
C GLY A 263 -2.03 15.06 -8.64
N GLU A 264 -0.85 15.27 -9.14
CA GLU A 264 0.39 15.34 -8.38
C GLU A 264 0.79 16.82 -8.19
N ARG A 265 1.21 17.18 -6.98
CA ARG A 265 1.79 18.48 -6.74
C ARG A 265 3.17 18.56 -7.38
N ASP A 266 3.46 19.67 -8.05
CA ASP A 266 4.75 19.91 -8.69
C ASP A 266 5.89 19.72 -7.67
N ARG A 267 6.85 18.89 -8.02
CA ARG A 267 8.00 18.56 -7.17
C ARG A 267 8.94 19.74 -6.97
N ASP A 268 8.96 20.68 -7.90
CA ASP A 268 9.82 21.87 -7.88
C ASP A 268 9.22 22.98 -7.01
N ASP A 269 7.94 22.92 -6.71
CA ASP A 269 7.33 23.84 -5.73
C ASP A 269 7.65 23.40 -4.30
N HIS A 270 8.10 24.35 -3.52
CA HIS A 270 8.36 24.12 -2.09
C HIS A 270 7.15 23.47 -1.44
N PRO A 271 7.36 22.42 -0.64
CA PRO A 271 6.29 21.68 -0.01
C PRO A 271 5.55 22.59 0.97
N THR A 272 4.49 23.19 0.51
CA THR A 272 3.58 23.92 1.38
C THR A 272 2.48 22.95 1.80
N PRO A 273 2.27 22.73 3.10
CA PRO A 273 1.15 21.94 3.56
C PRO A 273 -0.15 22.44 2.96
N VAL A 274 -0.92 21.56 2.36
CA VAL A 274 -2.22 21.88 1.81
C VAL A 274 -3.28 21.16 2.61
N GLY A 275 -4.25 21.88 3.10
CA GLY A 275 -5.39 21.35 3.83
C GLY A 275 -6.64 21.36 2.98
N TYR A 276 -7.67 20.76 3.53
CA TYR A 276 -9.01 20.81 2.97
C TYR A 276 -9.75 22.06 3.41
N ARG A 277 -10.54 22.62 2.50
CA ARG A 277 -11.49 23.69 2.81
C ARG A 277 -12.91 23.13 2.80
N VAL A 278 -13.62 23.29 3.88
CA VAL A 278 -15.02 22.87 4.01
C VAL A 278 -15.90 23.63 3.01
N GLN A 279 -16.69 22.89 2.23
CA GLN A 279 -17.64 23.45 1.25
C GLN A 279 -19.10 23.21 1.65
N TYR A 280 -19.39 22.10 2.35
CA TYR A 280 -20.74 21.65 2.71
C TYR A 280 -20.74 21.16 4.16
N ASP A 281 -20.80 22.08 5.13
CA ASP A 281 -20.72 21.79 6.56
C ASP A 281 -21.98 21.09 7.13
N ASP A 282 -23.07 21.07 6.37
CA ASP A 282 -24.28 20.31 6.68
C ASP A 282 -24.14 18.80 6.43
N HIS A 283 -23.10 18.36 5.74
CA HIS A 283 -22.82 16.95 5.52
C HIS A 283 -22.54 16.23 6.84
N TRP A 284 -23.05 15.01 6.99
CA TRP A 284 -22.91 14.25 8.24
C TRP A 284 -21.44 14.08 8.71
N LEU A 285 -20.47 14.11 7.80
CA LEU A 285 -19.03 13.98 8.09
C LEU A 285 -18.54 15.10 9.03
N TYR A 286 -19.13 16.29 8.95
CA TYR A 286 -18.71 17.44 9.75
C TYR A 286 -19.45 17.55 11.10
N ARG A 287 -20.38 16.62 11.39
CA ARG A 287 -21.05 16.62 12.69
C ARG A 287 -20.06 16.47 13.82
N HIS A 288 -20.17 17.35 14.81
CA HIS A 288 -19.31 17.36 16.00
C HIS A 288 -17.84 17.74 15.77
N THR A 289 -17.47 18.19 14.57
CA THR A 289 -16.10 18.69 14.31
C THR A 289 -15.92 20.15 14.70
N GLY A 290 -17.02 20.92 14.75
CA GLY A 290 -16.98 22.38 14.93
C GLY A 290 -16.56 23.15 13.66
N LEU A 291 -16.37 22.46 12.55
CA LEU A 291 -15.98 23.08 11.27
C LEU A 291 -17.21 23.60 10.54
N SER A 292 -17.05 24.77 9.90
CA SER A 292 -18.05 25.46 9.09
C SER A 292 -17.55 25.73 7.67
N ASN A 293 -18.46 26.05 6.74
CA ASN A 293 -18.09 26.38 5.37
C ASN A 293 -17.03 27.50 5.32
N GLY A 294 -15.97 27.25 4.57
CA GLY A 294 -14.82 28.11 4.44
C GLY A 294 -13.68 27.82 5.42
N ASP A 295 -13.92 27.07 6.49
CA ASP A 295 -12.86 26.64 7.41
C ASP A 295 -11.87 25.73 6.70
N GLN A 296 -10.61 25.84 7.12
CA GLN A 296 -9.53 25.01 6.61
C GLN A 296 -9.00 24.10 7.71
N PHE A 297 -8.70 22.86 7.39
CA PHE A 297 -8.08 21.89 8.30
C PHE A 297 -7.01 21.06 7.59
N GLY A 298 -6.05 20.55 8.36
CA GLY A 298 -4.96 19.73 7.84
C GLY A 298 -3.95 20.51 7.00
N ALA A 299 -3.71 21.79 7.31
CA ALA A 299 -2.78 22.67 6.59
C ALA A 299 -1.55 23.07 7.43
N GLY A 300 -1.45 22.58 8.66
CA GLY A 300 -0.29 22.85 9.52
C GLY A 300 0.92 21.99 9.12
N PRO A 301 2.12 22.41 9.50
CA PRO A 301 3.35 21.67 9.18
C PRO A 301 3.37 20.24 9.77
N ASP A 302 2.68 20.03 10.89
CA ASP A 302 2.56 18.72 11.55
C ASP A 302 1.19 18.09 11.35
N GLU A 303 0.31 18.69 10.54
CA GLU A 303 -1.09 18.31 10.39
C GLU A 303 -1.55 18.31 8.92
N TYR A 304 -0.64 18.29 7.97
CA TYR A 304 -1.02 18.29 6.55
C TYR A 304 -1.72 16.98 6.17
N LEU A 305 -2.83 17.11 5.45
CA LEU A 305 -3.64 15.98 4.99
C LEU A 305 -3.41 15.65 3.53
N ILE A 306 -3.04 16.63 2.71
CA ILE A 306 -2.78 16.44 1.29
C ILE A 306 -1.27 16.38 1.10
N GLY A 307 -0.80 15.18 0.74
CA GLY A 307 0.58 14.94 0.39
C GLY A 307 0.92 15.45 -1.02
N TYR A 308 1.75 14.73 -1.75
CA TYR A 308 2.11 15.08 -3.12
C TYR A 308 1.11 14.58 -4.17
N GLU A 309 0.29 13.59 -3.85
CA GLU A 309 -0.77 13.05 -4.69
C GLU A 309 -2.13 13.21 -4.04
N CYS A 310 -3.14 13.48 -4.84
CA CYS A 310 -4.54 13.48 -4.41
C CYS A 310 -5.47 13.00 -5.52
N ASP A 311 -6.55 12.35 -5.14
CA ASP A 311 -7.62 11.96 -6.03
C ASP A 311 -8.72 13.02 -6.04
N GLY A 312 -9.34 13.23 -7.20
CA GLY A 312 -10.42 14.19 -7.39
C GLY A 312 -11.70 13.55 -7.90
N ALA A 313 -12.83 14.19 -7.62
CA ALA A 313 -14.11 13.82 -8.19
C ALA A 313 -14.31 14.44 -9.57
N GLU A 314 -15.05 13.76 -10.43
CA GLU A 314 -15.61 14.40 -11.63
C GLU A 314 -16.75 15.32 -11.20
N PHE A 315 -16.66 16.58 -11.62
CA PHE A 315 -17.77 17.51 -11.45
C PHE A 315 -18.47 17.63 -12.80
N ASP A 316 -19.78 17.37 -12.81
CA ASP A 316 -20.62 17.79 -13.91
C ASP A 316 -20.57 19.31 -14.00
N ARG A 317 -20.12 19.82 -15.16
CA ARG A 317 -20.02 21.25 -15.45
C ARG A 317 -21.37 21.82 -15.86
#